data_0d7fe5335dd94bec2ebb23e401053c95
#
_entry.id   0d7fe5335dd94bec2ebb23e401053c95
#
_cell.length_a   1.000
_cell.length_b   1.000
_cell.length_c   1.000
_cell.angle_alpha   90.00
_cell.angle_beta   90.00
_cell.angle_gamma   90.00
#
_symmetry.space_group_name_H-M   'P 1'
#
loop_
_entity.id
_entity.type
_entity.pdbx_description
1 polymer ?
#
loop_
_entity_poly.entity_id
_entity_poly.type
_entity_poly.pdbx_seq_one_letter_code
_entity_poly.pdbx_strand_id
1 'polypeptide(L)'
;MPYNPEKFKPSKFKSCVRSSSSSFKDSEHALGSHGLGKTVGFVNSGINAVYYSTRTTDGKTYGEGVIKLCDHLFKDEDDELQLYENVAFYDSKKGTCPDSDECIPEVFLRKDEAGTDAYVLGMEYSEADIKVMRKEILRSFFKAIKENKLLVKVCGVET
;
A
#
# COMPACT_ATOMS: atom_id res chain seq x y z
N MET A 1 0.22 -26.78 7.18
CA MET A 1 1.70 -26.89 7.26
C MET A 1 2.16 -26.20 8.52
N PRO A 2 3.08 -26.74 9.31
CA PRO A 2 3.57 -26.05 10.51
C PRO A 2 4.33 -24.80 10.13
N TYR A 3 4.10 -23.72 10.87
CA TYR A 3 4.78 -22.45 10.74
C TYR A 3 6.29 -22.65 10.97
N ASN A 4 7.11 -22.30 9.96
CA ASN A 4 8.56 -22.31 10.09
C ASN A 4 9.08 -20.87 10.05
N PRO A 5 9.48 -20.29 11.20
CA PRO A 5 9.90 -18.89 11.29
C PRO A 5 11.19 -18.60 10.51
N GLU A 6 12.06 -19.59 10.24
CA GLU A 6 13.30 -19.39 9.50
C GLU A 6 13.09 -19.21 7.98
N LYS A 7 11.96 -19.66 7.44
CA LYS A 7 11.61 -19.48 6.01
C LYS A 7 10.92 -18.13 5.73
N PHE A 8 10.51 -17.41 6.75
CA PHE A 8 9.82 -16.14 6.62
C PHE A 8 10.72 -14.98 7.07
N LYS A 9 11.65 -14.55 6.24
CA LYS A 9 12.13 -13.16 6.32
C LYS A 9 11.09 -12.29 5.59
N PRO A 10 10.21 -11.58 6.30
CA PRO A 10 9.23 -10.71 5.66
C PRO A 10 10.01 -9.62 4.92
N SER A 11 9.83 -9.53 3.60
CA SER A 11 10.34 -8.38 2.87
C SER A 11 9.66 -7.12 3.39
N LYS A 12 10.33 -5.96 3.31
CA LYS A 12 9.73 -4.66 3.70
C LYS A 12 8.41 -4.42 2.97
N PHE A 13 8.33 -4.82 1.71
CA PHE A 13 7.12 -4.75 0.90
C PHE A 13 6.00 -5.61 1.48
N LYS A 14 6.24 -6.90 1.77
CA LYS A 14 5.23 -7.78 2.40
C LYS A 14 4.75 -7.24 3.75
N SER A 15 5.65 -6.72 4.58
CA SER A 15 5.27 -6.10 5.85
C SER A 15 4.42 -4.85 5.65
N CYS A 16 4.70 -4.07 4.61
CA CYS A 16 3.89 -2.90 4.27
C CYS A 16 2.49 -3.29 3.80
N VAL A 17 2.37 -4.26 2.92
CA VAL A 17 1.13 -4.61 2.23
C VAL A 17 0.27 -5.59 3.04
N ARG A 18 0.86 -6.69 3.53
CA ARG A 18 0.10 -7.82 4.11
C ARG A 18 -0.05 -7.80 5.61
N SER A 19 0.84 -7.14 6.35
CA SER A 19 0.75 -7.14 7.82
C SER A 19 -0.17 -6.05 8.33
N SER A 20 -1.21 -6.40 9.05
CA SER A 20 -2.16 -5.44 9.64
C SER A 20 -1.59 -4.72 10.87
N SER A 21 -0.66 -5.33 11.60
CA SER A 21 -0.17 -4.80 12.89
C SER A 21 1.35 -4.83 13.07
N SER A 22 2.12 -5.35 12.11
CA SER A 22 3.58 -5.34 12.20
C SER A 22 4.20 -4.21 11.37
N SER A 23 5.12 -3.47 11.96
CA SER A 23 5.99 -2.54 11.26
C SER A 23 7.41 -3.07 11.28
N PHE A 24 8.05 -3.16 10.12
CA PHE A 24 9.46 -3.49 10.03
C PHE A 24 10.25 -2.19 10.29
N LYS A 25 10.90 -2.07 11.45
CA LYS A 25 11.70 -0.91 11.81
C LYS A 25 13.18 -1.27 11.68
N ASP A 26 13.88 -0.64 10.75
CA ASP A 26 15.32 -0.83 10.55
C ASP A 26 16.18 0.08 11.44
N SER A 27 15.59 1.03 12.13
CA SER A 27 16.34 1.99 12.95
C SER A 27 15.55 2.39 14.19
N GLU A 28 16.27 2.74 15.25
CA GLU A 28 15.70 3.26 16.50
C GLU A 28 14.92 4.58 16.32
N HIS A 29 15.16 5.28 15.19
CA HIS A 29 14.49 6.54 14.84
C HIS A 29 13.32 6.37 13.88
N ALA A 30 12.93 5.14 13.53
CA ALA A 30 11.80 4.91 12.65
C ALA A 30 10.49 5.34 13.34
N LEU A 31 9.91 6.43 12.86
CA LEU A 31 8.60 6.91 13.27
C LEU A 31 7.50 6.01 12.70
N GLY A 32 6.49 5.76 13.47
CA GLY A 32 5.34 4.97 13.09
C GLY A 32 5.00 3.92 14.13
N SER A 33 3.85 4.07 14.75
CA SER A 33 3.32 3.17 15.77
C SER A 33 2.08 2.47 15.24
N HIS A 34 1.93 1.19 15.53
CA HIS A 34 0.70 0.42 15.39
C HIS A 34 0.15 0.23 13.96
N GLY A 35 0.86 0.62 12.89
CA GLY A 35 0.41 0.41 11.51
C GLY A 35 -0.81 1.24 11.08
N LEU A 36 -1.22 2.23 11.86
CA LEU A 36 -2.40 3.06 11.58
C LEU A 36 -2.32 3.79 10.23
N GLY A 37 -1.12 4.22 9.81
CA GLY A 37 -0.92 4.87 8.51
C GLY A 37 -1.36 4.02 7.32
N LYS A 38 -1.32 2.70 7.43
CA LYS A 38 -1.76 1.78 6.36
C LYS A 38 -3.27 1.80 6.14
N THR A 39 -4.05 2.13 7.17
CA THR A 39 -5.52 2.14 7.07
C THR A 39 -6.06 3.34 6.33
N VAL A 40 -5.29 4.43 6.25
CA VAL A 40 -5.71 5.69 5.61
C VAL A 40 -6.09 5.49 4.15
N GLY A 41 -5.33 4.69 3.40
CA GLY A 41 -5.66 4.38 2.02
C GLY A 41 -7.02 3.70 1.87
N PHE A 42 -7.33 2.73 2.72
CA PHE A 42 -8.60 2.00 2.67
C PHE A 42 -9.80 2.87 3.06
N VAL A 43 -9.65 3.70 4.09
CA VAL A 43 -10.72 4.62 4.55
C VAL A 43 -11.07 5.65 3.47
N ASN A 44 -10.08 6.09 2.69
CA ASN A 44 -10.31 7.06 1.62
C ASN A 44 -10.66 6.41 0.26
N SER A 45 -10.63 5.09 0.17
CA SER A 45 -11.00 4.37 -1.04
C SER A 45 -12.51 4.17 -1.11
N GLY A 46 -13.12 4.52 -2.24
CA GLY A 46 -14.56 4.30 -2.47
C GLY A 46 -14.95 2.82 -2.55
N ILE A 47 -13.97 1.91 -2.71
CA ILE A 47 -14.19 0.46 -2.80
C ILE A 47 -13.34 -0.34 -1.80
N ASN A 48 -12.79 0.32 -0.78
CA ASN A 48 -11.90 -0.27 0.22
C ASN A 48 -10.69 -1.02 -0.37
N ALA A 49 -10.15 -0.54 -1.49
CA ALA A 49 -9.05 -1.17 -2.19
C ALA A 49 -7.87 -0.22 -2.41
N VAL A 50 -6.67 -0.75 -2.20
CA VAL A 50 -5.41 -0.03 -2.44
C VAL A 50 -4.48 -0.94 -3.23
N TYR A 51 -3.88 -0.41 -4.30
CA TYR A 51 -2.82 -1.10 -5.02
C TYR A 51 -1.48 -0.46 -4.69
N TYR A 52 -0.48 -1.28 -4.37
CA TYR A 52 0.88 -0.84 -4.09
C TYR A 52 1.80 -1.28 -5.22
N SER A 53 2.61 -0.36 -5.73
CA SER A 53 3.65 -0.62 -6.71
C SER A 53 4.98 -0.08 -6.22
N THR A 54 6.01 -0.89 -6.25
CA THR A 54 7.35 -0.53 -5.77
C THR A 54 8.38 -0.89 -6.83
N ARG A 55 9.30 0.04 -7.08
CA ARG A 55 10.54 -0.20 -7.81
C ARG A 55 11.73 0.01 -6.87
N THR A 56 12.55 -1.01 -6.74
CA THR A 56 13.76 -0.98 -5.90
C THR A 56 14.93 -0.34 -6.63
N THR A 57 15.97 0.03 -5.89
CA THR A 57 17.18 0.65 -6.47
C THR A 57 17.96 -0.29 -7.39
N ASP A 58 17.79 -1.59 -7.26
CA ASP A 58 18.35 -2.61 -8.16
C ASP A 58 17.43 -2.91 -9.38
N GLY A 59 16.37 -2.12 -9.55
CA GLY A 59 15.49 -2.16 -10.71
C GLY A 59 14.38 -3.21 -10.64
N LYS A 60 14.28 -3.98 -9.56
CA LYS A 60 13.17 -4.94 -9.38
C LYS A 60 11.88 -4.24 -9.05
N THR A 61 10.79 -4.77 -9.59
CA THR A 61 9.44 -4.26 -9.34
C THR A 61 8.61 -5.27 -8.56
N TYR A 62 7.74 -4.76 -7.72
CA TYR A 62 6.79 -5.52 -6.93
C TYR A 62 5.45 -4.79 -6.93
N GLY A 63 4.36 -5.54 -7.10
CA GLY A 63 3.02 -4.96 -7.09
C GLY A 63 2.02 -5.90 -6.43
N GLU A 64 1.11 -5.33 -5.66
CA GLU A 64 0.05 -6.09 -4.99
C GLU A 64 -1.15 -5.19 -4.70
N GLY A 65 -2.33 -5.65 -5.06
CA GLY A 65 -3.59 -5.05 -4.66
C GLY A 65 -4.10 -5.70 -3.38
N VAL A 66 -4.67 -4.88 -2.51
CA VAL A 66 -5.33 -5.33 -1.28
C VAL A 66 -6.73 -4.74 -1.25
N ILE A 67 -7.74 -5.56 -1.02
CA ILE A 67 -9.11 -5.13 -0.81
C ILE A 67 -9.59 -5.62 0.56
N LYS A 68 -10.26 -4.76 1.29
CA LYS A 68 -10.89 -5.09 2.57
C LYS A 68 -12.39 -5.22 2.37
N LEU A 69 -12.89 -6.42 2.57
CA LEU A 69 -14.30 -6.79 2.47
C LEU A 69 -14.87 -7.06 3.86
N CYS A 70 -16.13 -7.48 3.93
CA CYS A 70 -16.66 -8.18 5.10
C CYS A 70 -16.45 -9.67 4.92
N ASP A 71 -16.33 -10.41 6.02
CA ASP A 71 -16.39 -11.87 5.95
C ASP A 71 -17.71 -12.27 5.31
N HIS A 72 -17.66 -13.20 4.36
CA HIS A 72 -18.84 -13.59 3.59
C HIS A 72 -18.81 -15.08 3.25
N LEU A 73 -19.99 -15.65 3.12
CA LEU A 73 -20.17 -17.01 2.66
C LEU A 73 -20.39 -16.99 1.15
N PHE A 74 -19.66 -17.80 0.44
CA PHE A 74 -19.82 -18.02 -0.98
C PHE A 74 -19.87 -19.53 -1.26
N LYS A 75 -20.64 -19.94 -2.26
CA LYS A 75 -20.68 -21.32 -2.71
C LYS A 75 -19.53 -21.56 -3.69
N ASP A 76 -18.76 -22.59 -3.44
CA ASP A 76 -17.71 -23.03 -4.35
C ASP A 76 -18.28 -23.77 -5.58
N GLU A 77 -17.41 -24.34 -6.40
CA GLU A 77 -17.79 -25.07 -7.62
C GLU A 77 -18.58 -26.36 -7.32
N ASP A 78 -18.49 -26.89 -6.10
CA ASP A 78 -19.19 -28.08 -5.60
C ASP A 78 -20.49 -27.72 -4.85
N ASP A 79 -20.95 -26.44 -4.91
CA ASP A 79 -22.14 -25.90 -4.23
C ASP A 79 -22.02 -25.92 -2.68
N GLU A 80 -20.81 -26.11 -2.14
CA GLU A 80 -20.53 -26.07 -0.71
C GLU A 80 -20.29 -24.64 -0.23
N LEU A 81 -20.85 -24.27 0.94
CA LEU A 81 -20.65 -22.97 1.55
C LEU A 81 -19.24 -22.85 2.14
N GLN A 82 -18.46 -21.96 1.60
CA GLN A 82 -17.12 -21.60 2.07
C GLN A 82 -17.14 -20.23 2.72
N LEU A 83 -16.48 -20.10 3.88
CA LEU A 83 -16.24 -18.79 4.52
C LEU A 83 -15.00 -18.16 3.93
N TYR A 84 -15.17 -16.97 3.35
CA TYR A 84 -14.08 -16.15 2.84
C TYR A 84 -13.73 -15.05 3.83
N GLU A 85 -12.43 -14.90 4.10
CA GLU A 85 -11.91 -13.86 4.98
C GLU A 85 -12.13 -12.46 4.39
N ASN A 86 -12.14 -11.47 5.28
CA ASN A 86 -12.40 -10.08 4.94
C ASN A 86 -11.26 -9.35 4.20
N VAL A 87 -10.17 -10.03 3.88
CA VAL A 87 -9.05 -9.45 3.13
C VAL A 87 -8.73 -10.33 1.93
N ALA A 88 -8.82 -9.73 0.75
CA ALA A 88 -8.39 -10.37 -0.49
C ALA A 88 -7.18 -9.65 -1.08
N PHE A 89 -6.32 -10.42 -1.76
CA PHE A 89 -5.12 -9.94 -2.42
C PHE A 89 -5.22 -10.20 -3.92
N TYR A 90 -4.86 -9.18 -4.70
CA TYR A 90 -4.68 -9.31 -6.13
C TYR A 90 -3.19 -9.43 -6.42
N ASP A 91 -2.76 -10.65 -6.77
CA ASP A 91 -1.41 -10.94 -7.20
C ASP A 91 -1.41 -11.94 -8.38
N SER A 92 -0.27 -12.16 -9.01
CA SER A 92 -0.16 -13.03 -10.20
C SER A 92 -0.14 -14.52 -9.89
N LYS A 93 0.10 -14.89 -8.64
CA LYS A 93 0.19 -16.29 -8.19
C LYS A 93 -0.35 -16.41 -6.78
N LYS A 94 -1.12 -17.48 -6.49
CA LYS A 94 -1.67 -17.75 -5.17
C LYS A 94 -0.61 -17.56 -4.06
N GLY A 95 -0.79 -16.50 -3.26
CA GLY A 95 0.01 -16.24 -2.07
C GLY A 95 1.42 -15.67 -2.30
N THR A 96 1.79 -15.28 -3.51
CA THR A 96 3.08 -14.64 -3.81
C THR A 96 2.87 -13.24 -4.36
N CYS A 97 3.66 -12.28 -3.87
CA CYS A 97 3.69 -10.95 -4.48
C CYS A 97 4.23 -11.05 -5.91
N PRO A 98 3.64 -10.36 -6.88
CA PRO A 98 4.24 -10.21 -8.19
C PRO A 98 5.62 -9.58 -8.06
N ASP A 99 6.62 -10.22 -8.65
CA ASP A 99 8.02 -9.81 -8.61
C ASP A 99 8.59 -9.52 -10.00
N SER A 100 7.70 -9.34 -10.99
CA SER A 100 8.07 -8.97 -12.34
C SER A 100 7.07 -7.98 -12.94
N ASP A 101 7.56 -7.17 -13.87
CA ASP A 101 6.76 -6.17 -14.58
C ASP A 101 5.56 -6.78 -15.32
N GLU A 102 5.69 -8.04 -15.76
CA GLU A 102 4.63 -8.76 -16.50
C GLU A 102 3.38 -9.04 -15.65
N CYS A 103 3.54 -9.05 -14.33
CA CYS A 103 2.47 -9.36 -13.40
C CYS A 103 1.78 -8.11 -12.84
N ILE A 104 2.35 -6.93 -13.09
CA ILE A 104 1.84 -5.64 -12.59
C ILE A 104 1.05 -5.00 -13.73
N PRO A 105 -0.24 -4.65 -13.52
CA PRO A 105 -0.99 -3.91 -14.53
C PRO A 105 -0.26 -2.64 -14.94
N GLU A 106 -0.19 -2.36 -16.25
CA GLU A 106 0.61 -1.27 -16.78
C GLU A 106 0.27 0.10 -16.17
N VAL A 107 -0.99 0.31 -15.82
CA VAL A 107 -1.49 1.54 -15.16
C VAL A 107 -0.87 1.75 -13.77
N PHE A 108 -0.40 0.69 -13.12
CA PHE A 108 0.22 0.72 -11.80
C PHE A 108 1.74 0.51 -11.84
N LEU A 109 2.29 0.24 -13.02
CA LEU A 109 3.71 -0.04 -13.18
C LEU A 109 4.55 1.23 -13.01
N ARG A 110 5.40 1.25 -11.99
CA ARG A 110 6.38 2.31 -11.78
C ARG A 110 7.59 2.09 -12.69
N LYS A 111 7.78 2.95 -13.68
CA LYS A 111 8.77 2.76 -14.76
C LYS A 111 10.12 3.46 -14.50
N ASP A 112 10.10 4.56 -13.78
CA ASP A 112 11.26 5.47 -13.74
C ASP A 112 12.15 5.26 -12.51
N GLU A 113 11.95 6.04 -11.47
CA GLU A 113 12.82 6.06 -10.30
C GLU A 113 12.44 5.01 -9.26
N ALA A 114 13.41 4.59 -8.44
CA ALA A 114 13.13 3.76 -7.28
C ALA A 114 12.17 4.47 -6.31
N GLY A 115 11.22 3.74 -5.79
CA GLY A 115 10.20 4.30 -4.90
C GLY A 115 8.97 3.42 -4.79
N THR A 116 7.98 3.90 -4.03
CA THR A 116 6.70 3.20 -3.83
C THR A 116 5.54 4.14 -4.10
N ASP A 117 4.60 3.65 -4.89
CA ASP A 117 3.32 4.30 -5.15
C ASP A 117 2.21 3.53 -4.42
N ALA A 118 1.25 4.26 -3.87
CA ALA A 118 0.03 3.71 -3.30
C ALA A 118 -1.16 4.31 -4.04
N TYR A 119 -1.86 3.48 -4.78
CA TYR A 119 -3.05 3.87 -5.56
C TYR A 119 -4.30 3.58 -4.73
N VAL A 120 -4.96 4.62 -4.27
CA VAL A 120 -6.22 4.54 -3.53
C VAL A 120 -7.36 4.48 -4.54
N LEU A 121 -7.97 3.31 -4.69
CA LEU A 121 -8.92 3.07 -5.76
C LEU A 121 -10.31 3.66 -5.43
N GLY A 122 -10.92 4.31 -6.42
CA GLY A 122 -12.23 4.94 -6.25
C GLY A 122 -12.25 6.11 -5.27
N MET A 123 -11.10 6.74 -5.01
CA MET A 123 -11.05 7.96 -4.21
C MET A 123 -11.62 9.13 -4.99
N GLU A 124 -12.63 9.80 -4.42
CA GLU A 124 -13.17 11.04 -4.94
C GLU A 124 -12.58 12.22 -4.17
N TYR A 125 -12.24 13.29 -4.86
CA TYR A 125 -11.73 14.52 -4.24
C TYR A 125 -12.08 15.74 -5.08
N SER A 126 -12.22 16.89 -4.41
CA SER A 126 -12.51 18.18 -4.99
C SER A 126 -11.29 19.12 -4.93
N GLU A 127 -11.35 20.25 -5.63
CA GLU A 127 -10.34 21.30 -5.48
C GLU A 127 -10.25 21.86 -4.04
N ALA A 128 -11.35 21.84 -3.33
CA ALA A 128 -11.37 22.26 -1.92
C ALA A 128 -10.55 21.30 -1.04
N ASP A 129 -10.65 20.00 -1.29
CA ASP A 129 -9.88 18.97 -0.58
C ASP A 129 -8.38 19.10 -0.86
N ILE A 130 -8.00 19.42 -2.10
CA ILE A 130 -6.60 19.67 -2.47
C ILE A 130 -6.04 20.87 -1.68
N LYS A 131 -6.82 21.96 -1.52
CA LYS A 131 -6.40 23.12 -0.74
C LYS A 131 -6.23 22.78 0.74
N VAL A 132 -7.14 22.00 1.30
CA VAL A 132 -7.07 21.53 2.70
C VAL A 132 -5.82 20.65 2.86
N MET A 133 -5.60 19.70 1.94
CA MET A 133 -4.45 18.80 1.97
C MET A 133 -3.13 19.59 1.97
N ARG A 134 -2.97 20.56 1.08
CA ARG A 134 -1.78 21.42 1.04
C ARG A 134 -1.54 22.17 2.35
N LYS A 135 -2.60 22.76 2.91
CA LYS A 135 -2.53 23.48 4.18
C LYS A 135 -2.07 22.57 5.31
N GLU A 136 -2.63 21.36 5.41
CA GLU A 136 -2.28 20.42 6.48
C GLU A 136 -0.87 19.83 6.31
N ILE A 137 -0.41 19.62 5.06
CA ILE A 137 0.97 19.23 4.78
C ILE A 137 1.93 20.31 5.26
N LEU A 138 1.70 21.57 4.87
CA LEU A 138 2.54 22.68 5.32
C LEU A 138 2.54 22.82 6.83
N ARG A 139 1.38 22.73 7.46
CA ARG A 139 1.27 22.82 8.92
C ARG A 139 2.04 21.71 9.64
N SER A 140 1.94 20.47 9.14
CA SER A 140 2.52 19.30 9.80
C SER A 140 4.01 19.14 9.53
N PHE A 141 4.48 19.53 8.34
CA PHE A 141 5.84 19.28 7.88
C PHE A 141 6.64 20.54 7.59
N PHE A 142 6.17 21.72 8.02
CA PHE A 142 6.78 23.01 7.75
C PHE A 142 8.30 23.03 7.97
N LYS A 143 8.79 22.50 9.10
CA LYS A 143 10.21 22.49 9.42
C LYS A 143 11.02 21.66 8.42
N ALA A 144 10.54 20.47 8.07
CA ALA A 144 11.24 19.59 7.15
C ALA A 144 11.27 20.16 5.72
N ILE A 145 10.16 20.78 5.30
CA ILE A 145 10.06 21.46 4.00
C ILE A 145 11.01 22.68 3.96
N LYS A 146 10.97 23.53 4.98
CA LYS A 146 11.83 24.70 5.08
C LYS A 146 13.33 24.37 5.09
N GLU A 147 13.70 23.24 5.68
CA GLU A 147 15.09 22.74 5.75
C GLU A 147 15.48 21.91 4.51
N ASN A 148 14.64 21.87 3.47
CA ASN A 148 14.83 21.07 2.23
C ASN A 148 15.05 19.57 2.50
N LYS A 149 14.54 19.05 3.62
CA LYS A 149 14.60 17.63 3.97
C LYS A 149 13.42 16.84 3.43
N LEU A 150 12.36 17.53 3.02
CA LEU A 150 11.14 16.96 2.47
C LEU A 150 10.65 17.83 1.32
N LEU A 151 10.52 17.23 0.15
CA LEU A 151 9.86 17.82 -1.00
C LEU A 151 8.48 17.20 -1.16
N VAL A 152 7.44 18.00 -1.19
CA VAL A 152 6.06 17.53 -1.37
C VAL A 152 5.46 18.21 -2.61
N LYS A 153 4.85 17.37 -3.47
CA LYS A 153 4.08 17.85 -4.62
C LYS A 153 2.64 17.37 -4.49
N VAL A 154 1.69 18.28 -4.59
CA VAL A 154 0.26 17.96 -4.58
C VAL A 154 -0.31 18.31 -5.94
N CYS A 155 -0.83 17.33 -6.67
CA CYS A 155 -1.30 17.46 -8.06
C CYS A 155 -0.23 18.09 -8.98
N GLY A 156 1.02 17.64 -8.83
CA GLY A 156 2.15 18.13 -9.62
C GLY A 156 2.70 19.50 -9.22
N VAL A 157 2.07 20.21 -8.29
CA VAL A 157 2.53 21.52 -7.81
C VAL A 157 3.29 21.36 -6.50
N GLU A 158 4.52 21.88 -6.49
CA GLU A 158 5.37 21.91 -5.29
C GLU A 158 4.73 22.77 -4.19
N THR A 159 4.86 22.31 -2.95
CA THR A 159 4.25 22.94 -1.78
C THR A 159 5.32 23.39 -0.81
#